data_f3eb602f08069b8ef7d73be7b4850c2f
#
_entry.id   f3eb602f08069b8ef7d73be7b4850c2f
#
_cell.length_a   1.000
_cell.length_b   1.000
_cell.length_c   1.000
_cell.angle_alpha   90.00
_cell.angle_beta   90.00
_cell.angle_gamma   90.00
#
_symmetry.space_group_name_H-M   'P 1'
#
loop_
_entity.id
_entity.type
_entity.pdbx_description
1 polymer ?
#
loop_
_entity_poly.entity_id
_entity_poly.type
_entity_poly.pdbx_seq_one_letter_code
_entity_poly.pdbx_strand_id
1 'polypeptide(L)'
;MPELPEVEEAMQRLRRAVEGKTIAKAKALHPALARQFPDSSARRLRQRRVIRIERRGKHQLLHLDSGATLHAHFRMNGDWLLSSVVDPVDRFTRATIELTDGTRIELNDRRALSALSLHRKGENPLPLLGIEANDPALDADY
;
A
#
# COMPACT_ATOMS: atom_id res chain seq x y z
N MET A 1 -6.69 19.17 5.68
CA MET A 1 -7.95 19.01 4.98
C MET A 1 -8.73 17.86 5.56
N PRO A 2 -9.98 18.08 5.94
CA PRO A 2 -10.79 16.97 6.47
C PRO A 2 -11.02 15.93 5.39
N GLU A 3 -11.14 14.69 5.82
CA GLU A 3 -11.42 13.63 4.90
C GLU A 3 -12.85 13.66 4.42
N LEU A 4 -13.03 13.36 3.15
CA LEU A 4 -14.37 13.21 2.61
C LEU A 4 -14.95 11.86 3.08
N PRO A 5 -16.25 11.79 3.33
CA PRO A 5 -16.88 10.54 3.74
C PRO A 5 -16.59 9.37 2.81
N GLU A 6 -16.54 9.59 1.49
CA GLU A 6 -16.25 8.54 0.54
C GLU A 6 -14.81 8.03 0.65
N VAL A 7 -13.85 8.88 1.05
CA VAL A 7 -12.47 8.46 1.28
C VAL A 7 -12.40 7.53 2.48
N GLU A 8 -13.05 7.91 3.57
CA GLU A 8 -13.10 7.08 4.77
C GLU A 8 -13.80 5.76 4.50
N GLU A 9 -14.89 5.78 3.74
CA GLU A 9 -15.61 4.57 3.39
C GLU A 9 -14.75 3.64 2.54
N ALA A 10 -13.99 4.21 1.60
CA ALA A 10 -13.08 3.43 0.76
C ALA A 10 -12.01 2.76 1.60
N MET A 11 -11.46 3.47 2.60
CA MET A 11 -10.48 2.90 3.52
C MET A 11 -11.06 1.75 4.33
N GLN A 12 -12.30 1.90 4.83
CA GLN A 12 -12.94 0.84 5.59
C GLN A 12 -13.16 -0.39 4.72
N ARG A 13 -13.55 -0.18 3.46
CA ARG A 13 -13.74 -1.28 2.52
C ARG A 13 -12.42 -2.00 2.27
N LEU A 14 -11.35 -1.25 2.09
CA LEU A 14 -10.02 -1.82 1.89
C LEU A 14 -9.60 -2.64 3.10
N ARG A 15 -9.77 -2.10 4.30
CA ARG A 15 -9.44 -2.82 5.53
C ARG A 15 -10.18 -4.15 5.64
N ARG A 16 -11.48 -4.14 5.37
CA ARG A 16 -12.28 -5.37 5.45
C ARG A 16 -11.82 -6.41 4.42
N ALA A 17 -11.37 -5.96 3.27
CA ALA A 17 -10.95 -6.88 2.21
C ALA A 17 -9.55 -7.44 2.43
N VAL A 18 -8.69 -6.74 3.17
CA VAL A 18 -7.26 -7.05 3.21
C VAL A 18 -6.75 -7.43 4.60
N GLU A 19 -7.25 -6.78 5.67
CA GLU A 19 -6.74 -7.09 7.01
C GLU A 19 -7.06 -8.52 7.40
N GLY A 20 -6.05 -9.20 7.94
CA GLY A 20 -6.15 -10.61 8.31
C GLY A 20 -5.93 -11.57 7.17
N LYS A 21 -5.75 -11.06 5.95
CA LYS A 21 -5.56 -11.92 4.77
C LYS A 21 -4.08 -12.16 4.50
N THR A 22 -3.80 -13.25 3.81
CA THR A 22 -2.43 -13.65 3.49
C THR A 22 -2.12 -13.28 2.04
N ILE A 23 -0.93 -12.72 1.83
CA ILE A 23 -0.46 -12.34 0.50
C ILE A 23 0.03 -13.57 -0.23
N ALA A 24 -0.48 -13.79 -1.44
CA ALA A 24 -0.01 -14.86 -2.32
C ALA A 24 1.12 -14.37 -3.22
N LYS A 25 1.02 -13.14 -3.74
CA LYS A 25 1.96 -12.64 -4.72
C LYS A 25 1.89 -11.12 -4.78
N ALA A 26 3.03 -10.49 -5.05
CA ALA A 26 3.09 -9.05 -5.30
C ALA A 26 4.02 -8.79 -6.48
N LYS A 27 3.77 -7.72 -7.22
CA LYS A 27 4.58 -7.38 -8.39
C LYS A 27 4.48 -5.91 -8.71
N ALA A 28 5.62 -5.29 -9.02
CA ALA A 28 5.67 -3.96 -9.60
C ALA A 28 5.54 -4.09 -11.12
N LEU A 29 4.64 -3.33 -11.71
CA LEU A 29 4.34 -3.39 -13.15
C LEU A 29 4.98 -2.26 -13.94
N HIS A 30 5.46 -1.21 -13.26
CA HIS A 30 6.05 -0.05 -13.93
C HIS A 30 7.52 0.08 -13.53
N PRO A 31 8.41 0.39 -14.50
CA PRO A 31 9.85 0.47 -14.20
C PRO A 31 10.22 1.41 -13.07
N ALA A 32 9.50 2.53 -12.94
CA ALA A 32 9.78 3.48 -11.85
C ALA A 32 9.55 2.85 -10.48
N LEU A 33 8.55 2.01 -10.35
CA LEU A 33 8.26 1.30 -9.11
C LEU A 33 9.16 0.09 -8.90
N ALA A 34 9.53 -0.58 -9.97
CA ALA A 34 10.37 -1.76 -9.89
C ALA A 34 11.72 -1.47 -9.24
N ARG A 35 12.23 -0.23 -9.36
CA ARG A 35 13.48 0.16 -8.71
C ARG A 35 13.33 0.27 -7.20
N GLN A 36 12.19 0.74 -6.73
CA GLN A 36 11.91 0.89 -5.30
C GLN A 36 11.43 -0.42 -4.67
N PHE A 37 10.74 -1.22 -5.47
CA PHE A 37 10.11 -2.45 -5.03
C PHE A 37 10.52 -3.58 -6.00
N PRO A 38 11.77 -4.04 -5.91
CA PRO A 38 12.27 -5.08 -6.79
C PRO A 38 11.65 -6.45 -6.45
N ASP A 39 11.88 -7.43 -7.34
CA ASP A 39 11.35 -8.78 -7.14
C ASP A 39 11.78 -9.40 -5.81
N SER A 40 12.97 -9.07 -5.33
CA SER A 40 13.43 -9.56 -4.03
C SER A 40 12.53 -9.08 -2.89
N SER A 41 12.09 -7.83 -2.95
CA SER A 41 11.12 -7.31 -1.96
C SER A 41 9.76 -7.96 -2.14
N ALA A 42 9.31 -8.11 -3.40
CA ALA A 42 8.03 -8.73 -3.69
C ALA A 42 7.97 -10.16 -3.15
N ARG A 43 9.05 -10.92 -3.31
CA ARG A 43 9.10 -12.30 -2.80
C ARG A 43 9.00 -12.37 -1.29
N ARG A 44 9.46 -11.35 -0.58
CA ARG A 44 9.40 -11.32 0.88
C ARG A 44 7.99 -11.10 1.41
N LEU A 45 7.05 -10.69 0.55
CA LEU A 45 5.65 -10.55 0.93
C LEU A 45 4.89 -11.86 0.87
N ARG A 46 5.39 -12.84 0.12
CA ARG A 46 4.68 -14.11 -0.06
C ARG A 46 4.45 -14.80 1.28
N GLN A 47 3.23 -15.27 1.48
CA GLN A 47 2.79 -15.98 2.68
C GLN A 47 2.79 -15.10 3.93
N ARG A 48 2.94 -13.80 3.77
CA ARG A 48 2.80 -12.89 4.91
C ARG A 48 1.36 -12.46 5.06
N ARG A 49 0.89 -12.41 6.30
CA ARG A 49 -0.46 -11.95 6.61
C ARG A 49 -0.42 -10.45 6.88
N VAL A 50 -1.40 -9.73 6.34
CA VAL A 50 -1.56 -8.30 6.62
C VAL A 50 -2.26 -8.16 7.96
N ILE A 51 -1.55 -7.65 8.96
CA ILE A 51 -2.11 -7.48 10.30
C ILE A 51 -3.07 -6.31 10.34
N ARG A 52 -2.66 -5.19 9.76
CA ARG A 52 -3.51 -4.00 9.69
C ARG A 52 -2.99 -3.04 8.62
N ILE A 53 -3.89 -2.16 8.18
CA ILE A 53 -3.55 -1.07 7.28
C ILE A 53 -3.69 0.23 8.04
N GLU A 54 -2.67 1.04 7.99
CA GLU A 54 -2.65 2.34 8.63
C GLU A 54 -2.49 3.42 7.57
N ARG A 55 -3.21 4.53 7.73
CA ARG A 55 -3.12 5.66 6.83
C ARG A 55 -2.63 6.89 7.58
N ARG A 56 -1.64 7.56 7.01
CA ARG A 56 -1.17 8.84 7.52
C ARG A 56 -1.11 9.81 6.36
N GLY A 57 -2.19 10.58 6.16
CA GLY A 57 -2.33 11.41 4.99
C GLY A 57 -2.29 10.56 3.73
N LYS A 58 -1.33 10.85 2.85
CA LYS A 58 -1.15 10.08 1.61
C LYS A 58 -0.19 8.90 1.76
N HIS A 59 0.27 8.64 2.98
CA HIS A 59 1.10 7.48 3.28
C HIS A 59 0.22 6.32 3.71
N GLN A 60 0.45 5.17 3.10
CA GLN A 60 -0.28 3.94 3.40
C GLN A 60 0.70 2.92 3.93
N LEU A 61 0.39 2.32 5.06
CA LEU A 61 1.27 1.36 5.72
C LEU A 61 0.53 0.05 5.90
N LEU A 62 1.05 -1.01 5.28
CA LEU A 62 0.53 -2.37 5.48
C LEU A 62 1.48 -3.09 6.42
N HIS A 63 1.03 -3.30 7.65
CA HIS A 63 1.83 -3.97 8.68
C HIS A 63 1.67 -5.47 8.54
N LEU A 64 2.80 -6.18 8.42
CA LEU A 64 2.82 -7.61 8.14
C LEU A 64 3.16 -8.42 9.40
N ASP A 65 2.77 -9.69 9.40
CA ASP A 65 3.01 -10.59 10.52
C ASP A 65 4.50 -10.86 10.78
N SER A 66 5.36 -10.60 9.81
CA SER A 66 6.80 -10.70 9.97
C SER A 66 7.41 -9.53 10.74
N GLY A 67 6.61 -8.49 10.98
CA GLY A 67 7.11 -7.22 11.53
C GLY A 67 7.53 -6.24 10.46
N ALA A 68 7.62 -6.66 9.19
CA ALA A 68 7.93 -5.75 8.10
C ALA A 68 6.72 -4.89 7.77
N THR A 69 6.95 -3.76 7.13
CA THR A 69 5.89 -2.83 6.72
C THR A 69 6.06 -2.49 5.25
N LEU A 70 4.97 -2.64 4.50
CA LEU A 70 4.91 -2.18 3.12
C LEU A 70 4.38 -0.76 3.13
N HIS A 71 5.15 0.17 2.58
CA HIS A 71 4.82 1.59 2.57
C HIS A 71 4.52 2.04 1.15
N ALA A 72 3.35 2.62 0.96
CA ALA A 72 2.97 3.26 -0.30
C ALA A 72 2.74 4.75 -0.04
N HIS A 73 3.25 5.59 -0.94
CA HIS A 73 2.98 7.01 -0.91
C HIS A 73 2.24 7.37 -2.19
N PHE A 74 0.99 7.80 -2.06
CA PHE A 74 0.12 8.06 -3.22
C PHE A 74 0.50 9.30 -4.00
N ARG A 75 1.17 10.23 -3.36
CA ARG A 75 1.51 11.53 -3.95
C ARG A 75 0.24 12.21 -4.44
N MET A 76 0.15 12.54 -5.74
CA MET A 76 -0.97 13.34 -6.24
C MET A 76 -2.16 12.52 -6.72
N ASN A 77 -1.91 11.35 -7.33
CA ASN A 77 -2.96 10.61 -8.02
C ASN A 77 -3.08 9.14 -7.62
N GLY A 78 -2.24 8.68 -6.70
CA GLY A 78 -2.26 7.27 -6.32
C GLY A 78 -3.51 6.89 -5.54
N ASP A 79 -3.94 5.65 -5.72
CA ASP A 79 -5.06 5.09 -4.98
C ASP A 79 -4.99 3.57 -5.02
N TRP A 80 -5.72 2.93 -4.11
CA TRP A 80 -5.89 1.49 -4.12
C TRP A 80 -7.19 1.12 -4.83
N LEU A 81 -7.10 0.15 -5.75
CA LEU A 81 -8.29 -0.45 -6.35
C LEU A 81 -8.41 -1.88 -5.87
N LEU A 82 -9.64 -2.29 -5.54
CA LEU A 82 -9.93 -3.69 -5.23
C LEU A 82 -10.43 -4.38 -6.49
N SER A 83 -9.91 -5.57 -6.76
CA SER A 83 -10.30 -6.35 -7.92
C SER A 83 -10.15 -7.85 -7.60
N SER A 84 -10.48 -8.69 -8.56
CA SER A 84 -10.29 -10.14 -8.45
C SER A 84 -9.12 -10.55 -9.33
N VAL A 85 -8.38 -11.58 -8.88
CA VAL A 85 -7.23 -12.09 -9.64
C VAL A 85 -7.63 -12.64 -11.01
N VAL A 86 -8.92 -12.95 -11.22
CA VAL A 86 -9.42 -13.44 -12.51
C VAL A 86 -9.75 -12.33 -13.49
N ASP A 87 -9.78 -11.07 -13.01
CA ASP A 87 -10.09 -9.93 -13.86
C ASP A 87 -8.83 -9.31 -14.43
N PRO A 88 -8.91 -8.65 -15.59
CA PRO A 88 -7.76 -7.94 -16.13
C PRO A 88 -7.35 -6.79 -15.22
N VAL A 89 -6.07 -6.48 -15.21
CA VAL A 89 -5.50 -5.38 -14.44
C VAL A 89 -5.83 -4.07 -15.14
N ASP A 90 -6.20 -3.05 -14.35
CA ASP A 90 -6.44 -1.71 -14.89
C ASP A 90 -5.16 -1.18 -15.57
N ARG A 91 -5.35 -0.44 -16.67
CA ARG A 91 -4.21 0.02 -17.47
C ARG A 91 -3.29 1.00 -16.75
N PHE A 92 -3.78 1.66 -15.70
CA PHE A 92 -2.97 2.58 -14.91
C PHE A 92 -2.45 1.95 -13.63
N THR A 93 -2.59 0.65 -13.47
CA THR A 93 -2.07 -0.05 -12.31
C THR A 93 -0.57 -0.19 -12.41
N ARG A 94 0.14 0.23 -11.36
CA ARG A 94 1.60 0.23 -11.32
C ARG A 94 2.18 -0.87 -10.46
N ALA A 95 1.37 -1.45 -9.59
CA ALA A 95 1.75 -2.60 -8.78
C ALA A 95 0.50 -3.37 -8.37
N THR A 96 0.66 -4.67 -8.15
CA THR A 96 -0.43 -5.54 -7.70
C THR A 96 0.00 -6.33 -6.48
N ILE A 97 -0.97 -6.59 -5.58
CA ILE A 97 -0.81 -7.51 -4.47
C ILE A 97 -2.01 -8.44 -4.52
N GLU A 98 -1.74 -9.73 -4.72
CA GLU A 98 -2.78 -10.76 -4.78
C GLU A 98 -2.85 -11.48 -3.45
N LEU A 99 -4.05 -11.67 -2.94
CA LEU A 99 -4.29 -12.38 -1.70
C LEU A 99 -4.68 -13.82 -1.99
N THR A 100 -4.48 -14.69 -1.01
CA THR A 100 -4.76 -16.12 -1.19
C THR A 100 -6.23 -16.43 -1.41
N ASP A 101 -7.14 -15.51 -1.05
CA ASP A 101 -8.57 -15.70 -1.26
C ASP A 101 -9.03 -15.26 -2.65
N GLY A 102 -8.12 -14.84 -3.52
CA GLY A 102 -8.45 -14.40 -4.88
C GLY A 102 -8.72 -12.92 -5.01
N THR A 103 -8.68 -12.17 -3.92
CA THR A 103 -8.78 -10.71 -3.96
C THR A 103 -7.44 -10.12 -4.38
N ARG A 104 -7.50 -9.06 -5.17
CA ARG A 104 -6.29 -8.35 -5.58
C ARG A 104 -6.45 -6.87 -5.23
N ILE A 105 -5.37 -6.27 -4.69
CA ILE A 105 -5.32 -4.81 -4.58
C ILE A 105 -4.31 -4.28 -5.58
N GLU A 106 -4.65 -3.15 -6.18
CA GLU A 106 -3.86 -2.55 -7.26
C GLU A 106 -3.49 -1.13 -6.86
N LEU A 107 -2.20 -0.81 -6.95
CA LEU A 107 -1.74 0.56 -6.81
C LEU A 107 -1.95 1.25 -8.14
N ASN A 108 -2.97 2.07 -8.22
CA ASN A 108 -3.38 2.74 -9.45
C ASN A 108 -2.88 4.18 -9.43
N ASP A 109 -2.24 4.61 -10.52
CA ASP A 109 -1.69 5.95 -10.60
C ASP A 109 -1.43 6.31 -12.06
N ARG A 110 -2.23 7.20 -12.61
CA ARG A 110 -2.11 7.60 -14.02
C ARG A 110 -0.73 8.14 -14.37
N ARG A 111 -0.10 8.87 -13.45
CA ARG A 111 1.19 9.51 -13.70
C ARG A 111 2.38 8.66 -13.27
N ALA A 112 2.13 7.52 -12.63
CA ALA A 112 3.18 6.65 -12.13
C ALA A 112 4.17 7.37 -11.20
N LEU A 113 3.67 8.28 -10.37
CA LEU A 113 4.48 9.05 -9.42
C LEU A 113 4.46 8.47 -8.02
N SER A 114 3.56 7.54 -7.75
CA SER A 114 3.45 6.91 -6.43
C SER A 114 4.70 6.11 -6.10
N ALA A 115 5.00 5.99 -4.81
CA ALA A 115 6.15 5.23 -4.33
C ALA A 115 5.66 3.98 -3.60
N LEU A 116 6.48 2.94 -3.62
CA LEU A 116 6.20 1.69 -2.92
C LEU A 116 7.52 1.11 -2.45
N SER A 117 7.61 0.80 -1.15
CA SER A 117 8.83 0.25 -0.58
C SER A 117 8.53 -0.69 0.58
N LEU A 118 9.40 -1.67 0.79
CA LEU A 118 9.29 -2.63 1.88
C LEU A 118 10.35 -2.31 2.93
N HIS A 119 9.92 -2.15 4.18
CA HIS A 119 10.79 -1.86 5.30
C HIS A 119 10.83 -3.04 6.25
N ARG A 120 12.03 -3.37 6.72
CA ARG A 120 12.24 -4.51 7.60
C ARG A 120 11.73 -4.21 9.00
N LYS A 121 11.51 -5.26 9.78
CA LYS A 121 11.17 -5.13 11.18
C LYS A 121 12.20 -4.22 11.87
N GLY A 122 11.70 -3.25 12.63
CA GLY A 122 12.56 -2.31 13.36
C GLY A 122 12.91 -1.06 12.57
N GLU A 123 12.70 -1.05 11.25
CA GLU A 123 12.90 0.16 10.46
C GLU A 123 11.65 1.03 10.55
N ASN A 124 11.86 2.34 10.65
CA ASN A 124 10.75 3.27 10.62
C ASN A 124 10.53 3.69 9.17
N PRO A 125 9.41 3.29 8.53
CA PRO A 125 9.15 3.67 7.14
C PRO A 125 8.95 5.16 6.93
N LEU A 126 8.76 5.91 8.03
CA LEU A 126 8.57 7.36 7.98
C LEU A 126 9.64 8.06 8.83
N PRO A 127 10.94 7.83 8.56
CA PRO A 127 12.00 8.35 9.44
C PRO A 127 12.05 9.87 9.50
N LEU A 128 11.75 10.55 8.39
CA LEU A 128 11.74 12.00 8.35
C LEU A 128 10.45 12.58 8.92
N LEU A 129 9.45 11.74 9.13
CA LEU A 129 8.21 12.14 9.74
C LEU A 129 8.17 11.79 11.23
N GLY A 130 9.04 10.93 11.70
CA GLY A 130 9.31 10.59 13.07
C GLY A 130 8.32 11.08 14.11
N ILE A 131 8.76 11.99 14.99
CA ILE A 131 7.90 12.60 15.99
C ILE A 131 6.75 13.35 15.32
N GLU A 132 7.03 13.99 14.21
CA GLU A 132 6.04 14.76 13.47
C GLU A 132 4.96 13.88 12.84
N ALA A 133 5.20 12.60 12.72
CA ALA A 133 4.18 11.69 12.22
C ALA A 133 2.94 11.68 13.10
N ASN A 134 3.08 12.12 14.36
CA ASN A 134 1.98 12.23 15.30
C ASN A 134 1.42 13.66 15.38
N ASP A 135 1.95 14.58 14.58
CA ASP A 135 1.51 15.97 14.55
C ASP A 135 0.32 16.10 13.60
N PRO A 136 -0.83 16.60 14.11
CA PRO A 136 -1.99 16.76 13.23
C PRO A 136 -1.74 17.65 12.02
N ALA A 137 -0.85 18.63 12.15
CA ALA A 137 -0.53 19.51 11.03
C ALA A 137 0.18 18.77 9.91
N LEU A 138 1.02 17.79 10.25
CA LEU A 138 1.71 16.98 9.25
C LEU A 138 0.72 16.14 8.45
N ASP A 139 -0.25 15.56 9.13
CA ASP A 139 -1.27 14.73 8.46
C ASP A 139 -2.08 15.55 7.47
N ALA A 140 -2.28 16.82 7.73
CA ALA A 140 -3.04 17.70 6.84
C ALA A 140 -2.31 17.98 5.52
N ASP A 141 -0.99 17.88 5.52
CA ASP A 141 -0.16 18.16 4.33
C ASP A 141 -0.03 16.96 3.40
N TYR A 142 -0.49 15.82 3.83
CA TYR A 142 -0.37 14.59 3.08
C TYR A 142 -1.72 14.03 2.70
#